data_6baa100fa7e38cb567d8bbe5b793c7c9
#
_entry.id   6baa100fa7e38cb567d8bbe5b793c7c9
#
_cell.length_a   1.000
_cell.length_b   1.000
_cell.length_c   1.000
_cell.angle_alpha   90.00
_cell.angle_beta   90.00
_cell.angle_gamma   90.00
#
_symmetry.space_group_name_H-M   'P 1'
#
loop_
_entity.id
_entity.type
_entity.pdbx_description
1 polymer ?
#
loop_
_entity_poly.entity_id
_entity_poly.type
_entity_poly.pdbx_seq_one_letter_code
_entity_poly.pdbx_strand_id
1 'polypeptide(L)'
;MKLVFLGTSAAQPTENRGLSCICLEREGEILMFDAGEAAQISFMKSGLGWNKKMKLFVTHLHGDHCVGILGLLQTMSMQNRTETLEIFGPSGIEEFIGANIKILNFGLSFPVMITTIKEGKIFEDKKFSIYVCKANHSITSFSYLFKEKDKPGRFNLEKAKELGIPEGKLWSELQNGREITVNERKIRPDQVLGEKRPGKKIGISGDTMPTKDLEKFFENCDYLVFDSTFLDEEKQRAQETCHSTAKQAATLGKNAKVKNLILTHFSARYKDEEGHLKEAQEIHNSVITAKDLLEIEIK
;
A
#
# COMPACT_ATOMS: atom_id res chain seq x y z
N MET A 1 5.26 9.56 5.83
CA MET A 1 4.58 8.33 5.34
C MET A 1 5.66 7.37 4.91
N LYS A 2 5.58 6.10 5.29
CA LYS A 2 6.60 5.13 4.90
C LYS A 2 6.00 3.79 4.47
N LEU A 3 6.65 3.14 3.51
CA LEU A 3 6.43 1.74 3.17
C LEU A 3 7.36 0.88 4.03
N VAL A 4 6.84 -0.23 4.55
CA VAL A 4 7.58 -1.24 5.32
C VAL A 4 7.29 -2.60 4.71
N PHE A 5 8.32 -3.30 4.27
CA PHE A 5 8.21 -4.62 3.67
C PHE A 5 8.38 -5.68 4.76
N LEU A 6 7.34 -6.43 5.07
CA LEU A 6 7.37 -7.46 6.10
C LEU A 6 7.69 -8.84 5.54
N GLY A 7 7.48 -9.04 4.24
CA GLY A 7 7.78 -10.25 3.54
C GLY A 7 7.82 -10.03 2.03
N THR A 8 8.80 -10.62 1.36
CA THR A 8 9.14 -10.35 -0.04
C THR A 8 9.30 -11.61 -0.89
N SER A 9 9.07 -12.79 -0.32
CA SER A 9 9.18 -14.08 -1.02
C SER A 9 7.88 -14.45 -1.73
N ALA A 10 8.01 -15.14 -2.86
CA ALA A 10 6.94 -15.74 -3.66
C ALA A 10 6.72 -17.20 -3.28
N ALA A 11 5.48 -17.64 -3.15
CA ALA A 11 4.99 -18.99 -2.98
C ALA A 11 5.48 -19.74 -1.72
N GLN A 12 6.74 -19.65 -1.36
CA GLN A 12 7.33 -20.29 -0.18
C GLN A 12 8.33 -19.37 0.53
N PRO A 13 8.39 -19.39 1.86
CA PRO A 13 9.37 -18.60 2.60
C PRO A 13 10.79 -19.15 2.38
N THR A 14 11.79 -18.33 2.65
CA THR A 14 13.19 -18.69 2.74
C THR A 14 13.74 -18.35 4.12
N GLU A 15 14.99 -18.68 4.40
CA GLU A 15 15.65 -18.27 5.67
C GLU A 15 15.68 -16.74 5.85
N ASN A 16 15.72 -15.99 4.75
CA ASN A 16 15.91 -14.53 4.76
C ASN A 16 14.69 -13.75 4.28
N ARG A 17 13.66 -14.41 3.71
CA ARG A 17 12.47 -13.77 3.15
C ARG A 17 11.20 -14.46 3.62
N GLY A 18 10.35 -13.71 4.34
CA GLY A 18 8.98 -14.09 4.65
C GLY A 18 8.07 -13.95 3.44
N LEU A 19 6.85 -14.47 3.55
CA LEU A 19 5.84 -14.38 2.50
C LEU A 19 5.18 -13.00 2.43
N SER A 20 4.53 -12.70 1.30
CA SER A 20 4.02 -11.38 0.92
C SER A 20 3.28 -10.65 2.05
N CYS A 21 3.83 -9.53 2.49
CA CYS A 21 3.19 -8.60 3.41
C CYS A 21 3.86 -7.22 3.33
N ILE A 22 3.09 -6.18 3.04
CA ILE A 22 3.57 -4.81 2.90
C ILE A 22 2.72 -3.90 3.75
N CYS A 23 3.34 -2.97 4.49
CA CYS A 23 2.63 -1.97 5.26
C CYS A 23 2.93 -0.56 4.74
N LEU A 24 1.88 0.24 4.56
CA LEU A 24 1.98 1.68 4.38
C LEU A 24 1.57 2.35 5.68
N GLU A 25 2.53 2.91 6.39
CA GLU A 25 2.28 3.67 7.62
C GLU A 25 2.15 5.16 7.31
N ARG A 26 1.05 5.75 7.78
CA ARG A 26 0.77 7.18 7.66
C ARG A 26 -0.03 7.73 8.84
N GLU A 27 0.42 8.82 9.43
CA GLU A 27 -0.34 9.57 10.45
C GLU A 27 -0.96 8.70 11.56
N GLY A 28 -0.23 7.65 12.00
CA GLY A 28 -0.68 6.73 13.05
C GLY A 28 -1.66 5.64 12.58
N GLU A 29 -1.88 5.50 11.26
CA GLU A 29 -2.68 4.44 10.64
C GLU A 29 -1.77 3.53 9.82
N ILE A 30 -2.12 2.25 9.75
CA ILE A 30 -1.43 1.22 8.97
C ILE A 30 -2.39 0.68 7.92
N LEU A 31 -1.97 0.73 6.65
CA LEU A 31 -2.60 0.03 5.56
C LEU A 31 -1.71 -1.15 5.21
N MET A 32 -2.16 -2.35 5.56
CA MET A 32 -1.43 -3.60 5.30
C MET A 32 -1.96 -4.22 4.01
N PHE A 33 -1.07 -4.64 3.14
CA PHE A 33 -1.38 -5.35 1.90
C PHE A 33 -0.85 -6.77 2.00
N ASP A 34 -1.75 -7.73 1.98
CA ASP A 34 -1.54 -9.14 2.24
C ASP A 34 -0.97 -9.46 3.64
N ALA A 35 -1.11 -10.71 4.03
CA ALA A 35 -0.52 -11.26 5.25
C ALA A 35 -0.20 -12.73 5.02
N GLY A 36 0.95 -12.98 4.40
CA GLY A 36 1.49 -14.32 4.21
C GLY A 36 1.83 -15.00 5.54
N GLU A 37 2.17 -16.27 5.49
CA GLU A 37 2.53 -17.06 6.67
C GLU A 37 3.59 -16.33 7.52
N ALA A 38 3.40 -16.34 8.83
CA ALA A 38 4.29 -15.73 9.81
C ALA A 38 4.43 -14.18 9.70
N ALA A 39 3.55 -13.49 8.98
CA ALA A 39 3.55 -12.02 8.87
C ALA A 39 3.59 -11.29 10.23
N GLN A 40 2.96 -11.88 11.29
CA GLN A 40 2.99 -11.31 12.64
C GLN A 40 4.40 -11.25 13.24
N ILE A 41 5.32 -12.13 12.84
CA ILE A 41 6.71 -12.11 13.32
C ILE A 41 7.44 -10.88 12.76
N SER A 42 7.35 -10.66 11.47
CA SER A 42 7.94 -9.48 10.83
C SER A 42 7.26 -8.19 11.29
N PHE A 43 5.93 -8.23 11.54
CA PHE A 43 5.20 -7.10 12.10
C PHE A 43 5.72 -6.73 13.50
N MET A 44 5.99 -7.70 14.38
CA MET A 44 6.63 -7.45 15.68
C MET A 44 8.01 -6.81 15.53
N LYS A 45 8.83 -7.35 14.63
CA LYS A 45 10.18 -6.85 14.39
C LYS A 45 10.20 -5.42 13.84
N SER A 46 9.18 -5.04 13.06
CA SER A 46 9.08 -3.69 12.46
C SER A 46 8.74 -2.58 13.46
N GLY A 47 8.25 -2.90 14.66
CA GLY A 47 7.85 -1.90 15.65
C GLY A 47 6.62 -1.07 15.30
N LEU A 48 5.83 -1.47 14.30
CA LEU A 48 4.67 -0.73 13.81
C LEU A 48 3.55 -0.52 14.84
N GLY A 49 3.44 -1.35 15.86
CA GLY A 49 2.47 -1.18 16.96
C GLY A 49 1.07 -1.74 16.68
N TRP A 50 0.62 -2.65 17.57
CA TRP A 50 -0.60 -3.43 17.43
C TRP A 50 -1.91 -2.67 17.58
N ASN A 51 -1.92 -1.55 18.33
CA ASN A 51 -3.11 -0.77 18.64
C ASN A 51 -3.34 0.45 17.75
N LYS A 52 -2.57 0.60 16.67
CA LYS A 52 -2.84 1.62 15.65
C LYS A 52 -4.11 1.26 14.86
N LYS A 53 -4.79 2.27 14.31
CA LYS A 53 -5.81 2.04 13.27
C LYS A 53 -5.20 1.22 12.16
N MET A 54 -5.91 0.19 11.72
CA MET A 54 -5.37 -0.71 10.70
C MET A 54 -6.46 -1.17 9.74
N LYS A 55 -6.09 -1.19 8.46
CA LYS A 55 -6.85 -1.81 7.38
C LYS A 55 -5.97 -2.86 6.70
N LEU A 56 -6.53 -4.04 6.48
CA LEU A 56 -5.87 -5.11 5.73
C LEU A 56 -6.55 -5.24 4.36
N PHE A 57 -5.76 -5.17 3.31
CA PHE A 57 -6.17 -5.34 1.92
C PHE A 57 -5.56 -6.63 1.39
N VAL A 58 -6.40 -7.61 1.06
CA VAL A 58 -5.96 -8.90 0.53
C VAL A 58 -6.10 -8.90 -0.98
N THR A 59 -4.99 -9.16 -1.67
CA THR A 59 -4.96 -9.16 -3.14
C THR A 59 -5.70 -10.37 -3.71
N HIS A 60 -5.42 -11.56 -3.18
CA HIS A 60 -6.03 -12.82 -3.58
C HIS A 60 -5.87 -13.89 -2.48
N LEU A 61 -6.46 -15.07 -2.69
CA LEU A 61 -6.53 -16.13 -1.67
C LEU A 61 -5.51 -17.27 -1.87
N HIS A 62 -4.35 -17.03 -2.51
CA HIS A 62 -3.25 -17.96 -2.39
C HIS A 62 -2.66 -17.93 -0.98
N GLY A 63 -2.14 -19.06 -0.53
CA GLY A 63 -1.70 -19.23 0.86
C GLY A 63 -0.61 -18.24 1.28
N ASP A 64 0.32 -17.93 0.40
CA ASP A 64 1.42 -16.99 0.62
C ASP A 64 0.98 -15.52 0.74
N HIS A 65 -0.31 -15.22 0.54
CA HIS A 65 -0.90 -13.89 0.72
C HIS A 65 -1.93 -13.82 1.86
N CYS A 66 -2.51 -14.94 2.29
CA CYS A 66 -3.64 -14.88 3.23
C CYS A 66 -3.54 -15.78 4.48
N VAL A 67 -2.73 -16.85 4.46
CA VAL A 67 -2.70 -17.81 5.59
C VAL A 67 -2.22 -17.17 6.89
N GLY A 68 -1.34 -16.18 6.83
CA GLY A 68 -0.85 -15.46 8.00
C GLY A 68 -1.90 -14.61 8.71
N ILE A 69 -3.04 -14.31 8.07
CA ILE A 69 -4.15 -13.56 8.69
C ILE A 69 -4.58 -14.19 10.00
N LEU A 70 -4.66 -15.53 10.06
CA LEU A 70 -5.12 -16.23 11.24
C LEU A 70 -4.16 -16.05 12.42
N GLY A 71 -2.86 -16.19 12.19
CA GLY A 71 -1.83 -15.95 13.20
C GLY A 71 -1.76 -14.47 13.62
N LEU A 72 -1.96 -13.56 12.67
CA LEU A 72 -2.01 -12.12 12.91
C LEU A 72 -3.19 -11.77 13.85
N LEU A 73 -4.40 -12.26 13.58
CA LEU A 73 -5.60 -12.04 14.40
C LEU A 73 -5.44 -12.57 15.83
N GLN A 74 -4.90 -13.79 15.99
CA GLN A 74 -4.62 -14.35 17.30
C GLN A 74 -3.59 -13.53 18.07
N THR A 75 -2.49 -13.16 17.41
CA THR A 75 -1.44 -12.34 18.04
C THR A 75 -1.97 -10.97 18.44
N MET A 76 -2.76 -10.30 17.60
CA MET A 76 -3.41 -9.02 17.91
C MET A 76 -4.29 -9.15 19.16
N SER A 77 -5.09 -10.23 19.29
CA SER A 77 -5.91 -10.48 20.47
C SER A 77 -5.07 -10.67 21.73
N MET A 78 -3.98 -11.42 21.65
CA MET A 78 -3.06 -11.63 22.77
C MET A 78 -2.30 -10.36 23.15
N GLN A 79 -2.13 -9.42 22.22
CA GLN A 79 -1.55 -8.10 22.47
C GLN A 79 -2.59 -7.08 22.97
N ASN A 80 -3.78 -7.55 23.38
CA ASN A 80 -4.87 -6.74 23.92
C ASN A 80 -5.32 -5.62 22.95
N ARG A 81 -5.35 -5.91 21.66
CA ARG A 81 -5.92 -4.96 20.69
C ARG A 81 -7.39 -4.73 21.01
N THR A 82 -7.81 -3.48 20.95
CA THR A 82 -9.22 -3.04 21.11
C THR A 82 -9.75 -2.34 19.85
N GLU A 83 -8.85 -1.79 19.02
CA GLU A 83 -9.21 -1.08 17.81
C GLU A 83 -9.74 -2.04 16.73
N THR A 84 -10.80 -1.65 16.05
CA THR A 84 -11.38 -2.40 14.94
C THR A 84 -10.33 -2.68 13.85
N LEU A 85 -10.32 -3.89 13.31
CA LEU A 85 -9.59 -4.25 12.11
C LEU A 85 -10.58 -4.34 10.94
N GLU A 86 -10.37 -3.51 9.93
CA GLU A 86 -11.12 -3.56 8.68
C GLU A 86 -10.34 -4.42 7.66
N ILE A 87 -10.98 -5.46 7.11
CA ILE A 87 -10.37 -6.37 6.12
C ILE A 87 -11.13 -6.22 4.80
N PHE A 88 -10.40 -5.94 3.74
CA PHE A 88 -10.91 -5.84 2.38
C PHE A 88 -10.27 -6.94 1.53
N GLY A 89 -11.06 -7.77 0.84
CA GLY A 89 -10.50 -8.85 0.05
C GLY A 89 -11.46 -9.42 -0.99
N PRO A 90 -11.00 -10.35 -1.83
CA PRO A 90 -11.83 -10.98 -2.84
C PRO A 90 -12.95 -11.83 -2.22
N SER A 91 -13.87 -12.26 -3.07
CA SER A 91 -14.90 -13.24 -2.67
C SER A 91 -14.25 -14.48 -2.07
N GLY A 92 -14.83 -14.98 -0.95
CA GLY A 92 -14.30 -16.09 -0.17
C GLY A 92 -13.48 -15.68 1.06
N ILE A 93 -13.03 -14.43 1.18
CA ILE A 93 -12.23 -13.98 2.34
C ILE A 93 -12.98 -14.11 3.66
N GLU A 94 -14.28 -13.78 3.67
CA GLU A 94 -15.13 -13.89 4.87
C GLU A 94 -15.29 -15.36 5.30
N GLU A 95 -15.56 -16.24 4.34
CA GLU A 95 -15.68 -17.68 4.58
C GLU A 95 -14.36 -18.26 5.09
N PHE A 96 -13.23 -17.90 4.46
CA PHE A 96 -11.89 -18.33 4.86
C PHE A 96 -11.62 -17.96 6.34
N ILE A 97 -11.82 -16.71 6.72
CA ILE A 97 -11.55 -16.24 8.07
C ILE A 97 -12.54 -16.86 9.07
N GLY A 98 -13.86 -16.81 8.77
CA GLY A 98 -14.91 -17.29 9.66
C GLY A 98 -14.85 -18.79 9.91
N ALA A 99 -14.61 -19.60 8.89
CA ALA A 99 -14.47 -21.05 9.02
C ALA A 99 -13.27 -21.41 9.89
N ASN A 100 -12.11 -20.75 9.68
CA ASN A 100 -10.91 -21.04 10.45
C ASN A 100 -11.01 -20.57 11.91
N ILE A 101 -11.59 -19.41 12.20
CA ILE A 101 -11.88 -18.97 13.59
C ILE A 101 -12.73 -20.02 14.30
N LYS A 102 -13.76 -20.53 13.63
CA LYS A 102 -14.65 -21.57 14.18
C LYS A 102 -13.92 -22.89 14.42
N ILE A 103 -13.14 -23.36 13.43
CA ILE A 103 -12.43 -24.65 13.52
C ILE A 103 -11.33 -24.61 14.59
N LEU A 104 -10.55 -23.53 14.62
CA LEU A 104 -9.46 -23.34 15.57
C LEU A 104 -9.95 -22.91 16.97
N ASN A 105 -11.23 -22.63 17.10
CA ASN A 105 -11.93 -22.31 18.35
C ASN A 105 -11.25 -21.19 19.17
N PHE A 106 -10.89 -20.08 18.50
CA PHE A 106 -10.34 -18.92 19.20
C PHE A 106 -11.28 -17.72 19.13
N GLY A 107 -11.29 -16.91 20.20
CA GLY A 107 -12.02 -15.65 20.26
C GLY A 107 -11.12 -14.46 19.89
N LEU A 108 -11.76 -13.39 19.42
CA LEU A 108 -11.09 -12.10 19.16
C LEU A 108 -11.44 -11.10 20.25
N SER A 109 -10.45 -10.36 20.76
CA SER A 109 -10.65 -9.30 21.75
C SER A 109 -11.10 -7.98 21.15
N PHE A 110 -11.17 -7.88 19.81
CA PHE A 110 -11.49 -6.67 19.06
C PHE A 110 -12.44 -6.98 17.90
N PRO A 111 -13.20 -5.96 17.43
CA PRO A 111 -14.08 -6.14 16.27
C PRO A 111 -13.28 -6.33 14.97
N VAL A 112 -13.74 -7.24 14.12
CA VAL A 112 -13.25 -7.43 12.75
C VAL A 112 -14.40 -7.17 11.79
N MET A 113 -14.19 -6.27 10.84
CA MET A 113 -15.12 -5.96 9.77
C MET A 113 -14.56 -6.43 8.44
N ILE A 114 -15.26 -7.32 7.75
CA ILE A 114 -14.82 -7.89 6.48
C ILE A 114 -15.68 -7.33 5.34
N THR A 115 -15.05 -6.87 4.28
CA THR A 115 -15.72 -6.34 3.09
C THR A 115 -15.19 -7.05 1.85
N THR A 116 -16.08 -7.74 1.13
CA THR A 116 -15.77 -8.28 -0.19
C THR A 116 -15.70 -7.15 -1.20
N ILE A 117 -14.59 -7.08 -1.94
CA ILE A 117 -14.30 -6.00 -2.88
C ILE A 117 -14.61 -6.37 -4.33
N LYS A 118 -14.77 -5.32 -5.14
CA LYS A 118 -14.86 -5.37 -6.61
C LYS A 118 -14.01 -4.23 -7.19
N GLU A 119 -13.77 -4.25 -8.50
CA GLU A 119 -13.05 -3.15 -9.17
C GLU A 119 -13.68 -1.79 -8.89
N GLY A 120 -12.83 -0.78 -8.85
CA GLY A 120 -13.21 0.61 -8.63
C GLY A 120 -12.74 1.16 -7.28
N LYS A 121 -13.41 2.17 -6.79
CA LYS A 121 -13.10 2.79 -5.48
C LYS A 121 -13.75 1.98 -4.36
N ILE A 122 -12.95 1.43 -3.45
CA ILE A 122 -13.41 0.59 -2.34
C ILE A 122 -13.39 1.29 -0.99
N PHE A 123 -12.60 2.35 -0.86
CA PHE A 123 -12.51 3.15 0.36
C PHE A 123 -12.26 4.62 0.02
N GLU A 124 -12.86 5.51 0.78
CA GLU A 124 -12.57 6.94 0.73
C GLU A 124 -12.87 7.61 2.06
N ASP A 125 -11.96 8.45 2.51
CA ASP A 125 -12.16 9.38 3.60
C ASP A 125 -11.71 10.82 3.23
N LYS A 126 -11.55 11.69 4.22
CA LYS A 126 -11.09 13.08 4.00
C LYS A 126 -9.61 13.15 3.59
N LYS A 127 -8.83 12.10 3.80
CA LYS A 127 -7.37 12.07 3.65
C LYS A 127 -6.90 11.32 2.41
N PHE A 128 -7.54 10.19 2.09
CA PHE A 128 -7.15 9.34 0.97
C PHE A 128 -8.29 8.50 0.42
N SER A 129 -8.03 7.86 -0.70
CA SER A 129 -8.92 6.87 -1.32
C SER A 129 -8.11 5.64 -1.72
N ILE A 130 -8.75 4.47 -1.70
CA ILE A 130 -8.21 3.21 -2.23
C ILE A 130 -9.04 2.79 -3.42
N TYR A 131 -8.35 2.52 -4.51
CA TYR A 131 -8.92 1.98 -5.74
C TYR A 131 -8.37 0.57 -5.98
N VAL A 132 -9.14 -0.21 -6.73
CA VAL A 132 -8.85 -1.60 -7.06
C VAL A 132 -9.03 -1.81 -8.54
N CYS A 133 -8.08 -2.52 -9.16
CA CYS A 133 -8.13 -3.00 -10.53
C CYS A 133 -7.88 -4.51 -10.52
N LYS A 134 -8.55 -5.23 -11.42
CA LYS A 134 -8.34 -6.67 -11.58
C LYS A 134 -6.92 -6.94 -12.10
N ALA A 135 -6.21 -7.83 -11.42
CA ALA A 135 -4.91 -8.33 -11.85
C ALA A 135 -5.06 -9.53 -12.79
N ASN A 136 -4.03 -9.81 -13.58
CA ASN A 136 -3.99 -10.98 -14.46
C ASN A 136 -3.22 -12.11 -13.78
N HIS A 137 -3.94 -12.93 -13.04
CA HIS A 137 -3.40 -14.03 -12.27
C HIS A 137 -4.27 -15.28 -12.40
N SER A 138 -3.80 -16.43 -11.89
CA SER A 138 -4.46 -17.74 -12.02
C SER A 138 -5.81 -17.85 -11.30
N ILE A 139 -6.01 -17.06 -10.24
CA ILE A 139 -7.28 -16.90 -9.53
C ILE A 139 -7.70 -15.42 -9.50
N THR A 140 -8.90 -15.12 -8.98
CA THR A 140 -9.32 -13.72 -8.80
C THR A 140 -8.32 -12.97 -7.92
N SER A 141 -7.61 -12.04 -8.51
CA SER A 141 -6.59 -11.21 -7.87
C SER A 141 -6.83 -9.73 -8.19
N PHE A 142 -6.44 -8.87 -7.26
CA PHE A 142 -6.62 -7.43 -7.34
C PHE A 142 -5.32 -6.69 -7.05
N SER A 143 -5.10 -5.64 -7.83
CA SER A 143 -4.09 -4.62 -7.58
C SER A 143 -4.70 -3.43 -6.90
N TYR A 144 -3.95 -2.76 -6.03
CA TYR A 144 -4.42 -1.62 -5.24
C TYR A 144 -3.70 -0.33 -5.60
N LEU A 145 -4.45 0.78 -5.58
CA LEU A 145 -3.91 2.12 -5.71
C LEU A 145 -4.35 2.96 -4.52
N PHE A 146 -3.41 3.30 -3.66
CA PHE A 146 -3.57 4.35 -2.65
C PHE A 146 -3.39 5.72 -3.32
N LYS A 147 -4.37 6.60 -3.12
CA LYS A 147 -4.32 7.98 -3.61
C LYS A 147 -4.60 8.94 -2.47
N GLU A 148 -3.57 9.64 -2.02
CA GLU A 148 -3.72 10.70 -1.02
C GLU A 148 -4.49 11.89 -1.63
N LYS A 149 -5.33 12.54 -0.85
CA LYS A 149 -5.99 13.78 -1.27
C LYS A 149 -4.97 14.91 -1.37
N ASP A 150 -5.19 15.82 -2.29
CA ASP A 150 -4.35 17.02 -2.41
C ASP A 150 -4.38 17.82 -1.10
N LYS A 151 -3.22 18.29 -0.69
CA LYS A 151 -3.05 19.13 0.49
C LYS A 151 -3.16 20.60 0.11
N PRO A 152 -3.67 21.45 0.98
CA PRO A 152 -3.62 22.88 0.78
C PRO A 152 -2.19 23.36 0.48
N GLY A 153 -2.07 24.43 -0.26
CA GLY A 153 -0.81 25.10 -0.47
C GLY A 153 -0.13 25.50 0.85
N ARG A 154 1.16 25.79 0.79
CA ARG A 154 1.86 26.31 1.96
C ARG A 154 1.27 27.66 2.35
N PHE A 155 0.98 27.82 3.65
CA PHE A 155 0.49 29.08 4.19
C PHE A 155 1.61 30.13 4.17
N ASN A 156 1.32 31.31 3.62
CA ASN A 156 2.26 32.41 3.55
C ASN A 156 2.04 33.35 4.75
N LEU A 157 2.92 33.24 5.73
CA LEU A 157 2.86 33.99 6.98
C LEU A 157 2.99 35.50 6.74
N GLU A 158 3.84 35.92 5.80
CA GLU A 158 4.07 37.32 5.50
C GLU A 158 2.83 37.96 4.90
N LYS A 159 2.24 37.34 3.89
CA LYS A 159 0.96 37.78 3.32
C LYS A 159 -0.18 37.82 4.33
N ALA A 160 -0.22 36.85 5.26
CA ALA A 160 -1.24 36.86 6.31
C ALA A 160 -1.07 38.06 7.25
N LYS A 161 0.17 38.39 7.63
CA LYS A 161 0.49 39.57 8.44
C LYS A 161 0.20 40.88 7.68
N GLU A 162 0.56 41.00 6.42
CA GLU A 162 0.26 42.17 5.56
C GLU A 162 -1.23 42.41 5.42
N LEU A 163 -2.04 41.33 5.38
CA LEU A 163 -3.51 41.42 5.36
C LEU A 163 -4.14 41.67 6.74
N GLY A 164 -3.30 41.83 7.79
CA GLY A 164 -3.73 42.07 9.14
C GLY A 164 -4.51 40.93 9.78
N ILE A 165 -4.25 39.68 9.37
CA ILE A 165 -4.95 38.50 9.89
C ILE A 165 -4.30 38.07 11.20
N PRO A 166 -5.01 38.10 12.36
CA PRO A 166 -4.48 37.63 13.63
C PRO A 166 -4.08 36.15 13.57
N GLU A 167 -2.96 35.84 14.21
CA GLU A 167 -2.52 34.43 14.37
C GLU A 167 -3.56 33.60 15.12
N GLY A 168 -3.67 32.32 14.79
CA GLY A 168 -4.51 31.36 15.48
C GLY A 168 -5.66 30.82 14.64
N LYS A 169 -6.89 30.86 15.15
CA LYS A 169 -8.05 30.19 14.54
C LYS A 169 -8.31 30.59 13.08
N LEU A 170 -8.15 31.88 12.78
CA LEU A 170 -8.40 32.43 11.43
C LEU A 170 -7.40 31.86 10.41
N TRP A 171 -6.16 31.66 10.79
CA TRP A 171 -5.17 31.00 9.92
C TRP A 171 -5.57 29.55 9.63
N SER A 172 -6.05 28.84 10.66
CA SER A 172 -6.54 27.46 10.49
C SER A 172 -7.77 27.40 9.59
N GLU A 173 -8.69 28.36 9.67
CA GLU A 173 -9.84 28.43 8.77
C GLU A 173 -9.40 28.58 7.30
N LEU A 174 -8.48 29.51 7.05
CA LEU A 174 -7.90 29.70 5.70
C LEU A 174 -7.15 28.45 5.20
N GLN A 175 -6.34 27.81 6.07
CA GLN A 175 -5.66 26.56 5.74
C GLN A 175 -6.63 25.42 5.38
N ASN A 176 -7.82 25.43 5.99
CA ASN A 176 -8.89 24.48 5.73
C ASN A 176 -9.78 24.88 4.53
N GLY A 177 -9.36 25.91 3.76
CA GLY A 177 -10.06 26.33 2.55
C GLY A 177 -11.31 27.19 2.81
N ARG A 178 -11.48 27.73 4.03
CA ARG A 178 -12.62 28.58 4.39
C ARG A 178 -12.26 30.04 4.25
N GLU A 179 -13.18 30.83 3.68
CA GLU A 179 -13.11 32.27 3.65
C GLU A 179 -13.35 32.85 5.06
N ILE A 180 -12.61 33.89 5.40
CA ILE A 180 -12.76 34.60 6.67
C ILE A 180 -13.08 36.08 6.44
N THR A 181 -13.56 36.76 7.46
CA THR A 181 -13.74 38.21 7.44
C THR A 181 -12.89 38.85 8.54
N VAL A 182 -12.02 39.79 8.16
CA VAL A 182 -11.20 40.59 9.10
C VAL A 182 -11.38 42.07 8.76
N ASN A 183 -11.75 42.89 9.73
CA ASN A 183 -11.99 44.34 9.54
C ASN A 183 -12.89 44.60 8.32
N GLU A 184 -14.04 43.93 8.24
CA GLU A 184 -15.06 44.04 7.17
C GLU A 184 -14.58 43.58 5.79
N ARG A 185 -13.34 43.11 5.65
CA ARG A 185 -12.80 42.56 4.40
C ARG A 185 -12.91 41.05 4.39
N LYS A 186 -13.44 40.53 3.31
CA LYS A 186 -13.43 39.08 3.04
C LYS A 186 -12.06 38.68 2.50
N ILE A 187 -11.45 37.67 3.14
CA ILE A 187 -10.15 37.13 2.77
C ILE A 187 -10.34 35.67 2.37
N ARG A 188 -9.95 35.36 1.15
CA ARG A 188 -10.03 34.01 0.61
C ARG A 188 -8.72 33.25 0.81
N PRO A 189 -8.80 31.92 0.90
CA PRO A 189 -7.63 31.06 1.07
C PRO A 189 -6.53 31.28 0.04
N ASP A 190 -6.88 31.52 -1.24
CA ASP A 190 -5.93 31.72 -2.34
C ASP A 190 -5.03 32.97 -2.15
N GLN A 191 -5.42 33.90 -1.32
CA GLN A 191 -4.62 35.09 -1.02
C GLN A 191 -3.44 34.83 -0.10
N VAL A 192 -3.50 33.75 0.70
CA VAL A 192 -2.48 33.38 1.69
C VAL A 192 -1.96 31.95 1.54
N LEU A 193 -2.57 31.15 0.68
CA LEU A 193 -2.10 29.80 0.35
C LEU A 193 -1.37 29.81 -1.00
N GLY A 194 -0.28 29.11 -1.08
CA GLY A 194 0.37 28.79 -2.34
C GLY A 194 -0.45 27.76 -3.16
N GLU A 195 0.16 27.25 -4.22
CA GLU A 195 -0.45 26.19 -5.03
C GLU A 195 -0.73 24.93 -4.19
N LYS A 196 -1.83 24.23 -4.53
CA LYS A 196 -2.15 22.94 -3.92
C LYS A 196 -0.99 21.96 -4.11
N ARG A 197 -0.67 21.24 -3.05
CA ARG A 197 0.35 20.20 -3.09
C ARG A 197 -0.31 18.87 -3.45
N PRO A 198 0.07 18.24 -4.58
CA PRO A 198 -0.53 16.99 -4.98
C PRO A 198 -0.29 15.91 -3.92
N GLY A 199 -1.33 15.15 -3.65
CA GLY A 199 -1.25 13.96 -2.81
C GLY A 199 -0.43 12.86 -3.48
N LYS A 200 0.15 11.97 -2.70
CA LYS A 200 0.94 10.84 -3.19
C LYS A 200 0.06 9.74 -3.76
N LYS A 201 0.59 9.08 -4.80
CA LYS A 201 0.00 7.87 -5.39
C LYS A 201 0.95 6.70 -5.19
N ILE A 202 0.45 5.60 -4.59
CA ILE A 202 1.23 4.40 -4.34
C ILE A 202 0.44 3.21 -4.90
N GLY A 203 1.05 2.48 -5.83
CA GLY A 203 0.52 1.26 -6.40
C GLY A 203 1.09 0.02 -5.72
N ILE A 204 0.26 -1.00 -5.52
CA ILE A 204 0.63 -2.35 -5.07
C ILE A 204 0.01 -3.33 -6.05
N SER A 205 0.83 -4.05 -6.81
CA SER A 205 0.31 -4.91 -7.87
C SER A 205 -0.38 -6.17 -7.35
N GLY A 206 0.07 -6.73 -6.23
CA GLY A 206 -0.16 -8.15 -5.95
C GLY A 206 0.48 -9.01 -7.04
N ASP A 207 0.08 -10.26 -7.12
CA ASP A 207 0.57 -11.20 -8.13
C ASP A 207 -0.11 -10.97 -9.46
N THR A 208 0.67 -10.78 -10.51
CA THR A 208 0.14 -10.45 -11.84
C THR A 208 1.14 -10.55 -12.96
N MET A 209 0.67 -10.91 -14.15
CA MET A 209 1.32 -10.50 -15.38
C MET A 209 1.02 -9.04 -15.70
N PRO A 210 1.92 -8.31 -16.39
CA PRO A 210 1.66 -6.93 -16.80
C PRO A 210 0.53 -6.87 -17.84
N THR A 211 -0.37 -5.89 -17.71
CA THR A 211 -1.44 -5.62 -18.64
C THR A 211 -1.54 -4.14 -18.97
N LYS A 212 -2.22 -3.80 -20.08
CA LYS A 212 -2.48 -2.39 -20.44
C LYS A 212 -3.39 -1.68 -19.44
N ASP A 213 -4.31 -2.41 -18.82
CA ASP A 213 -5.19 -1.87 -17.78
C ASP A 213 -4.40 -1.49 -16.53
N LEU A 214 -3.45 -2.32 -16.11
CA LEU A 214 -2.54 -2.02 -15.02
C LEU A 214 -1.58 -0.88 -15.33
N GLU A 215 -1.07 -0.78 -16.58
CA GLU A 215 -0.28 0.38 -17.02
C GLU A 215 -1.05 1.70 -16.80
N LYS A 216 -2.32 1.73 -17.24
CA LYS A 216 -3.20 2.88 -17.06
C LYS A 216 -3.58 3.12 -15.59
N PHE A 217 -3.84 2.05 -14.84
CA PHE A 217 -4.21 2.12 -13.43
C PHE A 217 -3.11 2.73 -12.56
N PHE A 218 -1.85 2.38 -12.83
CA PHE A 218 -0.68 2.89 -12.12
C PHE A 218 -0.06 4.14 -12.73
N GLU A 219 -0.73 4.76 -13.70
CA GLU A 219 -0.19 5.93 -14.38
C GLU A 219 0.18 7.06 -13.41
N ASN A 220 1.42 7.55 -13.53
CA ASN A 220 2.00 8.62 -12.70
C ASN A 220 2.02 8.31 -11.19
N CYS A 221 2.18 7.04 -10.78
CA CYS A 221 2.44 6.71 -9.39
C CYS A 221 3.78 7.28 -8.91
N ASP A 222 3.80 7.80 -7.67
CA ASP A 222 5.05 8.20 -7.03
C ASP A 222 5.89 6.98 -6.68
N TYR A 223 5.24 5.89 -6.24
CA TYR A 223 5.83 4.58 -5.96
C TYR A 223 4.92 3.49 -6.50
N LEU A 224 5.51 2.48 -7.11
CA LEU A 224 4.84 1.26 -7.53
C LEU A 224 5.59 0.06 -7.00
N VAL A 225 4.96 -0.72 -6.14
CA VAL A 225 5.44 -2.05 -5.72
C VAL A 225 4.85 -3.06 -6.68
N PHE A 226 5.71 -3.84 -7.36
CA PHE A 226 5.28 -4.71 -8.45
C PHE A 226 5.89 -6.09 -8.36
N ASP A 227 5.09 -7.11 -8.75
CA ASP A 227 5.49 -8.50 -8.93
C ASP A 227 6.72 -8.58 -9.85
N SER A 228 7.74 -9.25 -9.37
CA SER A 228 8.97 -9.53 -10.12
C SER A 228 9.51 -10.91 -9.74
N THR A 229 8.63 -11.89 -9.77
CA THR A 229 8.92 -13.25 -9.32
C THR A 229 10.11 -13.86 -10.04
N PHE A 230 10.34 -13.50 -11.31
CA PHE A 230 11.33 -14.14 -12.16
C PHE A 230 12.29 -13.14 -12.84
N LEU A 231 13.46 -13.64 -13.24
CA LEU A 231 14.33 -13.00 -14.24
C LEU A 231 13.81 -13.27 -15.66
N ASP A 232 14.25 -12.49 -16.64
CA ASP A 232 13.75 -12.58 -18.03
C ASP A 232 14.06 -13.93 -18.71
N GLU A 233 15.11 -14.63 -18.28
CA GLU A 233 15.40 -16.00 -18.73
C GLU A 233 14.29 -17.01 -18.40
N GLU A 234 13.49 -16.73 -17.35
CA GLU A 234 12.35 -17.54 -16.92
C GLU A 234 11.00 -16.97 -17.40
N LYS A 235 11.01 -16.15 -18.45
CA LYS A 235 9.81 -15.46 -18.97
C LYS A 235 8.67 -16.42 -19.34
N GLN A 236 8.98 -17.58 -19.89
CA GLN A 236 7.99 -18.59 -20.21
C GLN A 236 7.31 -19.08 -18.93
N ARG A 237 8.08 -19.37 -17.88
CA ARG A 237 7.54 -19.78 -16.59
C ARG A 237 6.71 -18.68 -15.93
N ALA A 238 7.16 -17.44 -16.00
CA ALA A 238 6.38 -16.29 -15.53
C ALA A 238 5.00 -16.24 -16.20
N GLN A 239 4.94 -16.51 -17.50
CA GLN A 239 3.68 -16.56 -18.24
C GLN A 239 2.80 -17.75 -17.81
N GLU A 240 3.37 -18.93 -17.64
CA GLU A 240 2.65 -20.15 -17.23
C GLU A 240 2.06 -20.04 -15.83
N THR A 241 2.76 -19.35 -14.92
CA THR A 241 2.32 -19.14 -13.53
C THR A 241 1.62 -17.81 -13.29
N CYS A 242 1.40 -17.02 -14.33
CA CYS A 242 0.75 -15.69 -14.26
C CYS A 242 1.45 -14.70 -13.34
N HIS A 243 2.79 -14.65 -13.42
CA HIS A 243 3.66 -13.71 -12.74
C HIS A 243 4.45 -12.84 -13.71
N SER A 244 5.21 -11.90 -13.18
CA SER A 244 6.06 -11.01 -13.95
C SER A 244 7.55 -11.32 -13.81
N THR A 245 8.31 -10.95 -14.87
CA THR A 245 9.76 -10.83 -14.76
C THR A 245 10.14 -9.40 -14.35
N ALA A 246 11.37 -9.24 -13.85
CA ALA A 246 11.92 -7.93 -13.49
C ALA A 246 11.89 -6.95 -14.68
N LYS A 247 12.22 -7.42 -15.91
CA LYS A 247 12.11 -6.61 -17.14
C LYS A 247 10.67 -6.22 -17.46
N GLN A 248 9.72 -7.12 -17.29
CA GLN A 248 8.31 -6.85 -17.53
C GLN A 248 7.78 -5.81 -16.53
N ALA A 249 8.11 -5.95 -15.24
CA ALA A 249 7.78 -4.97 -14.20
C ALA A 249 8.36 -3.57 -14.53
N ALA A 250 9.63 -3.52 -14.92
CA ALA A 250 10.30 -2.28 -15.30
C ALA A 250 9.70 -1.64 -16.55
N THR A 251 9.32 -2.44 -17.55
CA THR A 251 8.66 -1.97 -18.77
C THR A 251 7.30 -1.34 -18.47
N LEU A 252 6.49 -2.00 -17.63
CA LEU A 252 5.21 -1.45 -17.17
C LEU A 252 5.43 -0.15 -16.39
N GLY A 253 6.36 -0.13 -15.43
CA GLY A 253 6.67 1.07 -14.65
C GLY A 253 7.08 2.27 -15.51
N LYS A 254 7.91 2.03 -16.55
CA LYS A 254 8.32 3.06 -17.51
C LYS A 254 7.13 3.58 -18.32
N ASN A 255 6.32 2.68 -18.88
CA ASN A 255 5.17 3.05 -19.70
C ASN A 255 4.12 3.82 -18.87
N ALA A 256 3.89 3.39 -17.64
CA ALA A 256 3.00 4.05 -16.68
C ALA A 256 3.60 5.35 -16.08
N LYS A 257 4.81 5.75 -16.47
CA LYS A 257 5.51 6.95 -15.94
C LYS A 257 5.62 6.95 -14.42
N VAL A 258 5.86 5.78 -13.84
CA VAL A 258 6.09 5.62 -12.41
C VAL A 258 7.39 6.31 -12.02
N LYS A 259 7.40 7.04 -10.91
CA LYS A 259 8.62 7.74 -10.46
C LYS A 259 9.62 6.80 -9.82
N ASN A 260 9.15 5.89 -8.95
CA ASN A 260 9.99 4.91 -8.24
C ASN A 260 9.33 3.54 -8.35
N LEU A 261 10.02 2.59 -8.95
CA LEU A 261 9.61 1.19 -9.04
C LEU A 261 10.27 0.38 -7.92
N ILE A 262 9.47 -0.40 -7.19
CA ILE A 262 9.95 -1.30 -6.16
C ILE A 262 9.60 -2.73 -6.58
N LEU A 263 10.61 -3.56 -6.77
CA LEU A 263 10.45 -4.96 -7.10
C LEU A 263 10.26 -5.78 -5.82
N THR A 264 9.34 -6.72 -5.85
CA THR A 264 9.05 -7.64 -4.73
C THR A 264 8.56 -8.98 -5.24
N HIS A 265 8.21 -9.88 -4.34
CA HIS A 265 7.68 -11.21 -4.66
C HIS A 265 8.71 -12.07 -5.41
N PHE A 266 9.89 -12.23 -4.83
CA PHE A 266 10.98 -12.96 -5.46
C PHE A 266 10.86 -14.46 -5.27
N SER A 267 11.02 -15.23 -6.34
CA SER A 267 11.06 -16.69 -6.24
C SER A 267 12.21 -17.15 -5.33
N ALA A 268 11.94 -18.14 -4.50
CA ALA A 268 12.93 -18.75 -3.59
C ALA A 268 14.14 -19.38 -4.32
N ARG A 269 14.09 -19.56 -5.65
CA ARG A 269 15.21 -20.00 -6.46
C ARG A 269 16.38 -19.02 -6.48
N TYR A 270 16.09 -17.71 -6.28
CA TYR A 270 17.10 -16.67 -6.29
C TYR A 270 17.58 -16.39 -4.84
N LYS A 271 18.90 -16.47 -4.63
CA LYS A 271 19.52 -16.23 -3.33
C LYS A 271 19.50 -14.76 -2.93
N ASP A 272 19.56 -13.87 -3.93
CA ASP A 272 19.54 -12.41 -3.78
C ASP A 272 18.73 -11.74 -4.89
N GLU A 273 18.59 -10.44 -4.82
CA GLU A 273 17.80 -9.62 -5.75
C GLU A 273 18.68 -8.88 -6.79
N GLU A 274 19.99 -9.15 -6.87
CA GLU A 274 20.93 -8.42 -7.73
C GLU A 274 20.59 -8.57 -9.21
N GLY A 275 20.22 -9.77 -9.63
CA GLY A 275 19.79 -10.06 -11.01
C GLY A 275 18.55 -9.24 -11.38
N HIS A 276 17.54 -9.19 -10.49
CA HIS A 276 16.30 -8.44 -10.70
C HIS A 276 16.58 -6.94 -10.80
N LEU A 277 17.41 -6.41 -9.90
CA LEU A 277 17.79 -5.00 -9.91
C LEU A 277 18.49 -4.63 -11.23
N LYS A 278 19.46 -5.43 -11.67
CA LYS A 278 20.22 -5.20 -12.88
C LYS A 278 19.32 -5.19 -14.12
N GLU A 279 18.48 -6.20 -14.30
CA GLU A 279 17.56 -6.26 -15.43
C GLU A 279 16.57 -5.09 -15.47
N ALA A 280 16.04 -4.71 -14.33
CA ALA A 280 15.08 -3.61 -14.26
C ALA A 280 15.71 -2.24 -14.49
N GLN A 281 16.95 -2.02 -14.02
CA GLN A 281 17.69 -0.77 -14.21
C GLN A 281 18.06 -0.49 -15.67
N GLU A 282 18.13 -1.52 -16.52
CA GLU A 282 18.29 -1.34 -17.97
C GLU A 282 17.12 -0.59 -18.62
N ILE A 283 15.95 -0.58 -17.97
CA ILE A 283 14.68 -0.09 -18.53
C ILE A 283 14.14 1.12 -17.76
N HIS A 284 14.19 1.09 -16.42
CA HIS A 284 13.60 2.11 -15.55
C HIS A 284 14.68 2.78 -14.68
N ASN A 285 14.69 4.13 -14.65
CA ASN A 285 15.78 4.91 -14.03
C ASN A 285 15.81 4.84 -12.50
N SER A 286 14.69 4.57 -11.84
CA SER A 286 14.60 4.51 -10.38
C SER A 286 13.99 3.19 -9.95
N VAL A 287 14.83 2.23 -9.63
CA VAL A 287 14.44 0.87 -9.20
C VAL A 287 15.02 0.56 -7.84
N ILE A 288 14.21 -0.01 -6.98
CA ILE A 288 14.56 -0.53 -5.66
C ILE A 288 14.14 -1.99 -5.61
N THR A 289 14.96 -2.88 -5.08
CA THR A 289 14.56 -4.24 -4.69
C THR A 289 14.12 -4.25 -3.23
N ALA A 290 12.93 -4.76 -2.96
CA ALA A 290 12.46 -4.90 -1.59
C ALA A 290 13.26 -5.98 -0.84
N LYS A 291 13.43 -5.78 0.46
CA LYS A 291 13.97 -6.76 1.40
C LYS A 291 13.10 -6.75 2.64
N ASP A 292 13.02 -7.87 3.33
CA ASP A 292 12.30 -7.94 4.60
C ASP A 292 12.82 -6.90 5.59
N LEU A 293 11.89 -6.20 6.23
CA LEU A 293 12.12 -5.08 7.14
C LEU A 293 12.72 -3.81 6.50
N LEU A 294 12.79 -3.75 5.16
CA LEU A 294 13.15 -2.50 4.49
C LEU A 294 12.07 -1.43 4.74
N GLU A 295 12.50 -0.24 5.13
CA GLU A 295 11.66 0.94 5.26
C GLU A 295 11.99 1.97 4.19
N ILE A 296 11.00 2.49 3.49
CA ILE A 296 11.16 3.53 2.47
C ILE A 296 10.33 4.74 2.86
N GLU A 297 10.99 5.85 3.18
CA GLU A 297 10.33 7.12 3.45
C GLU A 297 9.78 7.76 2.17
N ILE A 298 8.48 8.01 2.13
CA ILE A 298 7.76 8.65 1.01
C ILE A 298 7.74 10.16 1.25
N LYS A 299 8.58 10.85 0.50
CA LYS A 299 8.79 12.31 0.56
C LYS A 299 7.87 13.07 -0.38
#